data_6eb8eead074d5e14d167459931496308
#
_entry.id   6eb8eead074d5e14d167459931496308
#
_cell.length_a   1.000
_cell.length_b   1.000
_cell.length_c   1.000
_cell.angle_alpha   90.00
_cell.angle_beta   90.00
_cell.angle_gamma   90.00
#
_symmetry.space_group_name_H-M   'P 1'
#
loop_
_entity.id
_entity.type
_entity.pdbx_description
1 polymer ?
#
loop_
_entity_poly.entity_id
_entity_poly.type
_entity_poly.pdbx_seq_one_letter_code
_entity_poly.pdbx_strand_id
1 'polypeptide(L)'
;MHHANRMAMPHHEHGTAELHPPSHGGHEMQMEMHSTIDLADPMSREGSGTSWLPDSSPTYGRMFMFGENMLMLHGAIFPRYTNVSTRRGDDRIDAPNWIMAMFSHPLGDSAQFGSRLMMSLDPLTEEGRGYPLLFQTGESWNGQALHDRQHPHDLFDELSVSLSQKFEHDLSTYFYFGYPGEPALGPPTFMHRPSAMDDPDAPLGHHWQDSTHVTFGVATAGLVWSRFGGIKVEGSIFTGREPDENRYNFDQPTFDSYSGRLSWNPMRNLALQVSYGYIKSPEELHPETKIHRTTASAIYNLPLGHDTNWSNTFVWGQNNATEEGKTQSFLIESNYQRGRDTVYFRWERVQKSGHELVLDEADESEIFPVSGYSIGYVRDLSHGNGIDIGLGTQFTINDRPDSLDRYYGEDLGYAFQFFLRIRPSLHSHNEHDHTEHVAGMEK
;
A
#
# COMPACT_ATOMS: atom_id res chain seq x y z
N MET A 1 -35.53 -9.98 88.94
CA MET A 1 -34.28 -9.59 89.69
C MET A 1 -33.35 -8.94 88.72
N HIS A 2 -33.37 -7.63 88.69
CA HIS A 2 -32.30 -6.70 89.07
C HIS A 2 -30.93 -7.06 88.42
N HIS A 3 -30.29 -6.27 87.69
CA HIS A 3 -29.75 -4.92 87.69
C HIS A 3 -29.06 -4.66 86.36
N ALA A 4 -28.86 -3.62 85.79
CA ALA A 4 -28.80 -2.17 86.06
C ALA A 4 -27.95 -1.59 84.90
N ASN A 5 -28.45 -0.59 84.37
CA ASN A 5 -27.89 0.34 83.37
C ASN A 5 -26.52 0.93 83.80
N ARG A 6 -25.61 1.06 82.82
CA ARG A 6 -24.63 2.16 82.83
C ARG A 6 -24.41 2.66 81.41
N MET A 7 -24.83 3.89 81.20
CA MET A 7 -24.46 4.73 80.07
C MET A 7 -22.98 5.08 80.13
N ALA A 8 -22.25 5.02 79.05
CA ALA A 8 -20.99 5.72 78.86
C ALA A 8 -21.13 6.61 77.63
N MET A 9 -20.82 7.90 77.81
CA MET A 9 -20.82 8.92 76.74
C MET A 9 -19.62 8.73 75.79
N PRO A 10 -19.73 9.08 74.49
CA PRO A 10 -18.60 9.06 73.55
C PRO A 10 -17.80 10.36 73.67
N HIS A 11 -16.48 10.21 73.69
CA HIS A 11 -15.50 11.28 73.52
C HIS A 11 -15.52 11.76 72.04
N HIS A 12 -15.64 13.10 71.86
CA HIS A 12 -15.38 13.79 70.62
C HIS A 12 -13.85 13.85 70.39
N GLU A 13 -13.36 13.13 69.39
CA GLU A 13 -12.07 13.39 68.77
C GLU A 13 -12.27 14.37 67.63
N HIS A 14 -11.57 15.50 67.66
CA HIS A 14 -11.42 16.41 66.52
C HIS A 14 -10.52 15.80 65.48
N GLY A 15 -11.10 15.21 64.39
CA GLY A 15 -10.39 14.85 63.15
C GLY A 15 -10.17 16.12 62.38
N THR A 16 -8.89 16.46 62.13
CA THR A 16 -8.45 17.45 61.16
C THR A 16 -8.75 16.87 59.77
N ALA A 17 -9.65 17.50 59.03
CA ALA A 17 -9.91 17.21 57.64
C ALA A 17 -8.71 17.65 56.81
N GLU A 18 -7.89 16.69 56.33
CA GLU A 18 -6.94 16.91 55.26
C GLU A 18 -7.73 17.14 53.95
N LEU A 19 -7.68 18.37 53.46
CA LEU A 19 -8.15 18.74 52.16
C LEU A 19 -7.20 18.09 51.11
N HIS A 20 -7.60 16.95 50.56
CA HIS A 20 -6.99 16.44 49.34
C HIS A 20 -7.33 17.42 48.20
N PRO A 21 -6.32 17.91 47.44
CA PRO A 21 -6.61 18.66 46.22
C PRO A 21 -7.36 17.77 45.24
N PRO A 22 -8.31 18.33 44.46
CA PRO A 22 -9.00 17.55 43.46
C PRO A 22 -7.95 16.99 42.47
N SER A 23 -7.89 15.68 42.32
CA SER A 23 -7.16 15.04 41.27
C SER A 23 -7.75 15.53 39.93
N HIS A 24 -7.05 16.43 39.27
CA HIS A 24 -7.30 16.70 37.88
C HIS A 24 -7.00 15.38 37.14
N GLY A 25 -8.03 14.58 36.93
CA GLY A 25 -8.01 13.54 35.94
C GLY A 25 -7.77 14.22 34.60
N GLY A 26 -6.53 14.26 34.16
CA GLY A 26 -6.19 14.56 32.78
C GLY A 26 -6.90 13.51 31.94
N HIS A 27 -8.02 13.88 31.34
CA HIS A 27 -8.45 13.15 30.15
C HIS A 27 -7.34 13.40 29.14
N GLU A 28 -6.40 12.48 29.04
CA GLU A 28 -5.60 12.33 27.80
C GLU A 28 -6.62 12.15 26.69
N MET A 29 -6.88 13.20 25.93
CA MET A 29 -7.58 13.10 24.67
C MET A 29 -6.66 12.26 23.79
N GLN A 30 -6.97 10.97 23.65
CA GLN A 30 -6.42 10.15 22.59
C GLN A 30 -6.77 10.87 21.29
N MET A 31 -5.81 11.56 20.68
CA MET A 31 -6.01 12.18 19.39
C MET A 31 -6.27 11.05 18.38
N GLU A 32 -7.49 10.99 17.87
CA GLU A 32 -7.87 10.05 16.83
C GLU A 32 -7.14 10.47 15.55
N MET A 33 -6.28 9.60 15.02
CA MET A 33 -5.51 9.90 13.82
C MET A 33 -6.36 9.66 12.58
N HIS A 34 -6.50 10.69 11.78
CA HIS A 34 -7.30 10.69 10.57
C HIS A 34 -6.43 10.51 9.32
N SER A 35 -7.03 9.96 8.27
CA SER A 35 -6.45 9.87 6.93
C SER A 35 -6.06 11.27 6.41
N THR A 36 -5.01 11.35 5.61
CA THR A 36 -4.61 12.60 4.95
C THR A 36 -5.54 12.98 3.80
N ILE A 37 -6.37 12.04 3.30
CA ILE A 37 -7.31 12.26 2.20
C ILE A 37 -8.67 12.72 2.71
N ASP A 38 -9.24 12.04 3.71
CA ASP A 38 -10.57 12.36 4.25
C ASP A 38 -10.54 12.37 5.77
N LEU A 39 -10.88 13.52 6.36
CA LEU A 39 -10.99 13.71 7.81
C LEU A 39 -11.96 12.73 8.49
N ALA A 40 -12.91 12.14 7.77
CA ALA A 40 -13.85 11.16 8.34
C ALA A 40 -13.27 9.75 8.45
N ASP A 41 -12.16 9.46 7.77
CA ASP A 41 -11.54 8.14 7.75
C ASP A 41 -10.40 8.00 8.77
N PRO A 42 -10.25 6.85 9.45
CA PRO A 42 -9.10 6.60 10.29
C PRO A 42 -7.82 6.43 9.42
N MET A 43 -6.65 6.76 9.98
CA MET A 43 -5.36 6.62 9.29
C MET A 43 -5.09 5.19 8.81
N SER A 44 -5.49 4.17 9.56
CA SER A 44 -5.30 2.76 9.20
C SER A 44 -6.08 2.30 7.96
N ARG A 45 -7.12 3.08 7.56
CA ARG A 45 -7.91 2.82 6.34
C ARG A 45 -7.21 3.33 5.07
N GLU A 46 -6.23 4.20 5.21
CA GLU A 46 -5.57 4.86 4.11
C GLU A 46 -4.63 3.90 3.36
N GLY A 47 -4.92 3.68 2.06
CA GLY A 47 -4.06 2.97 1.11
C GLY A 47 -3.29 3.93 0.21
N SER A 48 -2.79 3.45 -0.93
CA SER A 48 -2.21 4.31 -1.97
C SER A 48 -3.29 5.17 -2.65
N GLY A 49 -2.89 6.34 -3.15
CA GLY A 49 -3.82 7.28 -3.76
C GLY A 49 -5.02 7.58 -2.85
N THR A 50 -6.21 7.32 -3.32
CA THR A 50 -7.45 7.45 -2.54
C THR A 50 -8.05 6.10 -2.13
N SER A 51 -7.32 4.99 -2.28
CA SER A 51 -7.81 3.63 -2.00
C SER A 51 -7.96 3.33 -0.51
N TRP A 52 -8.78 2.33 -0.19
CA TRP A 52 -9.05 1.92 1.17
C TRP A 52 -8.45 0.55 1.53
N LEU A 53 -7.93 0.48 2.76
CA LEU A 53 -7.55 -0.72 3.49
C LEU A 53 -8.61 -1.08 4.55
N PRO A 54 -8.61 -2.29 5.12
CA PRO A 54 -9.34 -2.59 6.35
C PRO A 54 -8.89 -1.68 7.50
N ASP A 55 -9.81 -1.20 8.33
CA ASP A 55 -9.51 -0.35 9.49
C ASP A 55 -8.60 -1.01 10.53
N SER A 56 -8.49 -2.34 10.49
CA SER A 56 -7.59 -3.13 11.34
C SER A 56 -6.18 -3.31 10.76
N SER A 57 -5.87 -2.68 9.63
CA SER A 57 -4.56 -2.82 8.98
C SER A 57 -3.43 -2.27 9.86
N PRO A 58 -2.28 -2.97 9.92
CA PRO A 58 -1.12 -2.48 10.64
C PRO A 58 -0.53 -1.25 9.93
N THR A 59 -0.11 -0.26 10.70
CA THR A 59 0.53 0.95 10.19
C THR A 59 2.01 0.94 10.54
N TYR A 60 2.87 0.72 9.55
CA TYR A 60 4.32 0.79 9.70
C TYR A 60 4.79 2.19 9.30
N GLY A 61 5.01 3.04 10.31
CA GLY A 61 5.37 4.43 10.06
C GLY A 61 5.77 5.17 11.34
N ARG A 62 6.44 6.30 11.17
CA ARG A 62 6.75 7.21 12.27
C ARG A 62 5.89 8.45 12.14
N MET A 63 5.16 8.76 13.21
CA MET A 63 4.29 9.93 13.28
C MET A 63 4.92 11.02 14.14
N PHE A 64 4.74 12.25 13.70
CA PHE A 64 5.19 13.45 14.37
C PHE A 64 4.02 14.42 14.44
N MET A 65 3.75 14.94 15.66
CA MET A 65 2.72 15.95 15.86
C MET A 65 3.35 17.32 16.09
N PHE A 66 2.89 18.33 15.35
CA PHE A 66 3.33 19.71 15.45
C PHE A 66 2.11 20.63 15.69
N GLY A 67 1.71 20.77 16.95
CA GLY A 67 0.39 21.33 17.30
C GLY A 67 -0.72 20.42 16.79
N GLU A 68 -1.58 20.96 15.95
CA GLU A 68 -2.66 20.19 15.29
C GLU A 68 -2.25 19.50 13.99
N ASN A 69 -1.01 19.73 13.51
CA ASN A 69 -0.51 19.14 12.29
C ASN A 69 0.06 17.74 12.55
N MET A 70 -0.18 16.83 11.63
CA MET A 70 0.41 15.50 11.63
C MET A 70 1.36 15.36 10.43
N LEU A 71 2.51 14.73 10.66
CA LEU A 71 3.42 14.24 9.64
C LEU A 71 3.70 12.76 9.90
N MET A 72 3.42 11.91 8.92
CA MET A 72 3.80 10.51 8.95
C MET A 72 4.88 10.23 7.90
N LEU A 73 5.89 9.47 8.29
CA LEU A 73 6.93 8.94 7.39
C LEU A 73 6.84 7.42 7.36
N HIS A 74 6.74 6.85 6.19
CA HIS A 74 6.78 5.40 5.98
C HIS A 74 7.51 5.03 4.69
N GLY A 75 7.80 3.75 4.49
CA GLY A 75 8.57 3.28 3.34
C GLY A 75 9.21 1.94 3.60
N ALA A 76 9.87 1.40 2.60
CA ALA A 76 10.64 0.17 2.68
C ALA A 76 11.81 0.18 1.69
N ILE A 77 12.87 -0.55 2.06
CA ILE A 77 14.03 -0.78 1.19
C ILE A 77 14.35 -2.27 1.26
N PHE A 78 14.57 -2.89 0.08
CA PHE A 78 14.86 -4.32 -0.05
C PHE A 78 16.19 -4.56 -0.81
N PRO A 79 17.37 -4.29 -0.19
CA PRO A 79 18.62 -4.74 -0.77
C PRO A 79 18.61 -6.26 -0.91
N ARG A 80 18.80 -6.77 -2.15
CA ARG A 80 18.62 -8.19 -2.43
C ARG A 80 19.54 -8.71 -3.51
N TYR A 81 19.69 -10.03 -3.52
CA TYR A 81 20.16 -10.82 -4.65
C TYR A 81 19.00 -11.66 -5.17
N THR A 82 18.74 -11.57 -6.46
CA THR A 82 17.73 -12.36 -7.19
C THR A 82 18.43 -13.24 -8.21
N ASN A 83 18.01 -14.50 -8.33
CA ASN A 83 18.39 -15.40 -9.42
C ASN A 83 17.15 -16.03 -10.01
N VAL A 84 16.95 -15.86 -11.31
CA VAL A 84 15.82 -16.39 -12.08
C VAL A 84 16.36 -17.42 -13.07
N SER A 85 15.94 -18.67 -12.96
CA SER A 85 16.27 -19.74 -13.88
C SER A 85 15.52 -19.56 -15.20
N THR A 86 15.90 -20.18 -16.25
CA THR A 86 15.37 -20.21 -17.62
C THR A 86 16.27 -19.48 -18.61
N ARG A 87 16.03 -19.68 -19.92
CA ARG A 87 16.80 -18.99 -20.98
C ARG A 87 16.60 -17.47 -20.98
N ARG A 88 15.43 -16.99 -20.48
CA ARG A 88 15.09 -15.58 -20.34
C ARG A 88 15.29 -15.05 -18.92
N GLY A 89 15.79 -15.91 -18.02
CA GLY A 89 16.16 -15.54 -16.68
C GLY A 89 17.45 -14.74 -16.62
N ASP A 90 17.68 -14.12 -15.48
CA ASP A 90 18.87 -13.30 -15.20
C ASP A 90 19.17 -13.39 -13.69
N ASP A 91 20.34 -12.93 -13.27
CA ASP A 91 20.67 -12.73 -11.87
C ASP A 91 21.10 -11.29 -11.63
N ARG A 92 20.74 -10.76 -10.45
CA ARG A 92 20.98 -9.35 -10.14
C ARG A 92 21.09 -9.09 -8.64
N ILE A 93 21.91 -8.08 -8.31
CA ILE A 93 21.85 -7.38 -7.02
C ILE A 93 21.21 -6.02 -7.28
N ASP A 94 20.12 -5.75 -6.59
CA ASP A 94 19.35 -4.51 -6.66
C ASP A 94 18.77 -4.15 -5.27
N ALA A 95 17.99 -3.09 -5.21
CA ALA A 95 17.33 -2.67 -3.98
C ALA A 95 16.03 -1.90 -4.29
N PRO A 96 14.93 -2.57 -4.61
CA PRO A 96 13.62 -1.93 -4.71
C PRO A 96 13.32 -1.13 -3.44
N ASN A 97 12.82 0.07 -3.61
CA ASN A 97 12.66 0.96 -2.46
C ASN A 97 11.63 2.06 -2.71
N TRP A 98 11.06 2.56 -1.63
CA TRP A 98 10.21 3.74 -1.64
C TRP A 98 10.19 4.39 -0.26
N ILE A 99 9.96 5.70 -0.22
CA ILE A 99 9.73 6.49 0.98
C ILE A 99 8.60 7.47 0.74
N MET A 100 7.69 7.60 1.70
CA MET A 100 6.56 8.49 1.62
C MET A 100 6.44 9.36 2.87
N ALA A 101 6.20 10.66 2.65
CA ALA A 101 5.83 11.62 3.66
C ALA A 101 4.36 12.02 3.45
N MET A 102 3.57 11.94 4.50
CA MET A 102 2.14 12.25 4.52
C MET A 102 1.88 13.32 5.56
N PHE A 103 1.27 14.42 5.14
CA PHE A 103 0.99 15.56 6.01
C PHE A 103 -0.50 15.86 6.03
N SER A 104 -1.02 16.21 7.22
CA SER A 104 -2.38 16.74 7.35
C SER A 104 -2.42 17.96 8.28
N HIS A 105 -3.30 18.89 7.92
CA HIS A 105 -3.59 20.12 8.65
C HIS A 105 -5.11 20.33 8.76
N PRO A 106 -5.68 20.35 9.97
CA PRO A 106 -7.09 20.62 10.13
C PRO A 106 -7.42 22.09 9.77
N LEU A 107 -8.53 22.29 9.08
CA LEU A 107 -9.08 23.57 8.72
C LEU A 107 -10.36 23.82 9.54
N GLY A 108 -10.19 23.93 10.86
CA GLY A 108 -11.28 23.90 11.84
C GLY A 108 -11.79 22.48 12.08
N ASP A 109 -13.01 22.33 12.60
CA ASP A 109 -13.54 21.05 13.12
C ASP A 109 -14.08 20.13 12.01
N SER A 110 -14.28 20.63 10.80
CA SER A 110 -15.01 19.89 9.75
C SER A 110 -14.28 19.77 8.44
N ALA A 111 -13.11 20.41 8.28
CA ALA A 111 -12.34 20.36 7.04
C ALA A 111 -10.86 20.05 7.33
N GLN A 112 -10.16 19.53 6.30
CA GLN A 112 -8.75 19.19 6.40
C GLN A 112 -8.06 19.41 5.05
N PHE A 113 -6.84 19.91 5.12
CA PHE A 113 -5.87 19.90 4.03
C PHE A 113 -4.91 18.73 4.25
N GLY A 114 -4.65 17.96 3.19
CA GLY A 114 -3.64 16.92 3.16
C GLY A 114 -2.63 17.14 2.05
N SER A 115 -1.43 16.59 2.21
CA SER A 115 -0.45 16.49 1.12
C SER A 115 0.42 15.25 1.30
N ARG A 116 0.89 14.68 0.18
CA ARG A 116 1.76 13.51 0.17
C ARG A 116 2.91 13.72 -0.80
N LEU A 117 4.05 13.16 -0.44
CA LEU A 117 5.23 13.05 -1.27
C LEU A 117 5.74 11.62 -1.16
N MET A 118 5.70 10.86 -2.25
CA MET A 118 6.34 9.54 -2.36
C MET A 118 7.45 9.60 -3.40
N MET A 119 8.57 9.00 -3.06
CA MET A 119 9.77 8.94 -3.90
C MET A 119 10.34 7.54 -3.89
N SER A 120 10.94 7.16 -5.03
CA SER A 120 11.74 5.94 -5.17
C SER A 120 13.14 6.26 -5.68
N LEU A 121 14.13 5.50 -5.20
CA LEU A 121 15.48 5.50 -5.72
C LEU A 121 15.73 4.31 -6.67
N ASP A 122 14.69 3.64 -7.16
CA ASP A 122 14.79 2.55 -8.13
C ASP A 122 15.63 2.94 -9.36
N PRO A 123 15.53 4.17 -9.91
CA PRO A 123 16.39 4.57 -11.03
C PRO A 123 17.91 4.47 -10.74
N LEU A 124 18.33 4.55 -9.46
CA LEU A 124 19.71 4.40 -9.04
C LEU A 124 20.06 2.96 -8.65
N THR A 125 19.11 2.19 -8.11
CA THR A 125 19.35 0.86 -7.56
C THR A 125 19.04 -0.26 -8.55
N GLU A 126 18.21 0.00 -9.56
CA GLU A 126 17.76 -0.97 -10.56
C GLU A 126 18.20 -0.62 -11.99
N GLU A 127 18.67 0.61 -12.21
CA GLU A 127 18.93 1.19 -13.53
C GLU A 127 17.64 1.19 -14.41
N GLY A 128 17.69 1.64 -15.67
CA GLY A 128 16.50 1.73 -16.52
C GLY A 128 15.87 0.38 -16.92
N ARG A 129 16.61 -0.72 -16.77
CA ARG A 129 16.11 -2.06 -17.10
C ARG A 129 15.31 -2.74 -16.00
N GLY A 130 15.26 -2.16 -14.80
CA GLY A 130 14.60 -2.78 -13.66
C GLY A 130 15.21 -4.12 -13.24
N TYR A 131 14.45 -4.99 -12.60
CA TYR A 131 14.92 -6.26 -12.06
C TYR A 131 14.28 -7.48 -12.74
N PRO A 132 14.96 -8.65 -12.75
CA PRO A 132 14.44 -9.85 -13.37
C PRO A 132 13.20 -10.38 -12.64
N LEU A 133 12.09 -10.53 -13.36
CA LEU A 133 10.84 -11.10 -12.90
C LEU A 133 10.16 -11.81 -14.07
N LEU A 134 10.21 -13.13 -14.08
CA LEU A 134 9.77 -13.94 -15.22
C LEU A 134 8.29 -13.67 -15.56
N PHE A 135 7.98 -13.50 -16.85
CA PHE A 135 6.67 -13.14 -17.42
C PHE A 135 6.18 -11.72 -17.08
N GLN A 136 6.92 -10.91 -16.36
CA GLN A 136 6.54 -9.53 -16.17
C GLN A 136 6.81 -8.74 -17.47
N THR A 137 5.87 -7.84 -17.77
CA THR A 137 5.85 -7.04 -19.00
C THR A 137 5.35 -5.64 -18.67
N GLY A 138 5.47 -4.74 -19.61
CA GLY A 138 5.04 -3.35 -19.52
C GLY A 138 6.22 -2.38 -19.53
N GLU A 139 5.97 -1.19 -20.03
CA GLU A 139 6.94 -0.12 -20.25
C GLU A 139 8.10 -0.47 -21.20
N SER A 140 9.03 0.45 -21.39
CA SER A 140 10.13 0.31 -22.31
C SER A 140 11.46 0.79 -21.70
N TRP A 141 12.56 0.38 -22.33
CA TRP A 141 13.89 0.89 -22.06
C TRP A 141 14.73 0.93 -23.35
N ASN A 142 15.34 2.08 -23.65
CA ASN A 142 16.07 2.35 -24.89
C ASN A 142 15.22 2.06 -26.15
N GLY A 143 13.93 2.40 -26.11
CA GLY A 143 12.98 2.20 -27.19
C GLY A 143 12.60 0.75 -27.45
N GLN A 144 12.82 -0.15 -26.50
CA GLN A 144 12.45 -1.56 -26.57
C GLN A 144 11.53 -1.95 -25.42
N ALA A 145 10.47 -2.71 -25.68
CA ALA A 145 9.57 -3.21 -24.66
C ALA A 145 10.33 -4.09 -23.65
N LEU A 146 10.07 -3.85 -22.35
CA LEU A 146 10.59 -4.68 -21.30
C LEU A 146 9.75 -5.96 -21.18
N HIS A 147 10.42 -7.09 -21.09
CA HIS A 147 9.81 -8.39 -20.84
C HIS A 147 10.65 -9.20 -19.86
N ASP A 148 10.01 -10.06 -19.09
CA ASP A 148 10.66 -10.86 -18.02
C ASP A 148 11.42 -10.00 -17.02
N ARG A 149 10.95 -8.76 -16.84
CA ARG A 149 11.52 -7.76 -15.92
C ARG A 149 10.44 -6.82 -15.43
N GLN A 150 10.53 -6.46 -14.15
CA GLN A 150 9.79 -5.32 -13.61
C GLN A 150 10.57 -4.05 -13.91
N HIS A 151 9.90 -3.04 -14.45
CA HIS A 151 10.46 -1.71 -14.68
C HIS A 151 10.73 -0.98 -13.35
N PRO A 152 11.69 -0.05 -13.27
CA PRO A 152 11.90 0.79 -12.11
C PRO A 152 10.79 1.84 -11.99
N HIS A 153 10.48 2.27 -10.78
CA HIS A 153 9.63 3.43 -10.55
C HIS A 153 10.36 4.73 -10.93
N ASP A 154 9.61 5.82 -11.07
CA ASP A 154 10.17 7.16 -11.19
C ASP A 154 10.75 7.65 -9.86
N LEU A 155 11.56 8.72 -9.89
CA LEU A 155 12.03 9.37 -8.67
C LEU A 155 10.88 9.92 -7.82
N PHE A 156 9.78 10.36 -8.46
CA PHE A 156 8.58 10.85 -7.80
C PHE A 156 7.38 9.99 -8.19
N ASP A 157 6.92 9.18 -7.26
CA ASP A 157 5.76 8.30 -7.45
C ASP A 157 4.44 8.99 -7.07
N GLU A 158 4.48 9.88 -6.06
CA GLU A 158 3.34 10.72 -5.70
C GLU A 158 3.81 12.09 -5.23
N LEU A 159 3.19 13.13 -5.78
CA LEU A 159 3.20 14.49 -5.27
C LEU A 159 1.77 15.01 -5.33
N SER A 160 1.08 15.00 -4.20
CA SER A 160 -0.35 15.24 -4.17
C SER A 160 -0.79 16.19 -3.06
N VAL A 161 -1.96 16.77 -3.28
CA VAL A 161 -2.71 17.55 -2.30
C VAL A 161 -4.14 17.07 -2.22
N SER A 162 -4.76 17.20 -1.05
CA SER A 162 -6.17 16.88 -0.83
C SER A 162 -6.85 17.94 0.02
N LEU A 163 -8.15 18.07 -0.18
CA LEU A 163 -9.05 18.87 0.65
C LEU A 163 -10.26 18.01 0.98
N SER A 164 -10.58 17.85 2.24
CA SER A 164 -11.79 17.15 2.67
C SER A 164 -12.70 18.03 3.51
N GLN A 165 -13.99 17.74 3.43
CA GLN A 165 -15.04 18.40 4.19
C GLN A 165 -16.02 17.37 4.75
N LYS A 166 -16.18 17.37 6.06
CA LYS A 166 -17.16 16.56 6.81
C LYS A 166 -18.47 17.33 6.95
N PHE A 167 -19.58 16.64 6.76
CA PHE A 167 -20.93 17.19 6.88
C PHE A 167 -21.70 16.45 7.97
N GLU A 168 -22.91 16.94 8.27
CA GLU A 168 -23.85 16.21 9.11
C GLU A 168 -24.27 14.88 8.46
N HIS A 169 -24.86 13.97 9.23
CA HIS A 169 -25.39 12.67 8.79
C HIS A 169 -24.33 11.69 8.27
N ASP A 170 -23.13 11.72 8.84
CA ASP A 170 -22.02 10.80 8.53
C ASP A 170 -21.54 10.87 7.08
N LEU A 171 -21.68 12.02 6.45
CA LEU A 171 -21.21 12.30 5.09
C LEU A 171 -19.93 13.11 5.12
N SER A 172 -19.01 12.80 4.22
CA SER A 172 -17.87 13.64 3.88
C SER A 172 -17.63 13.64 2.37
N THR A 173 -16.88 14.61 1.91
CA THR A 173 -16.41 14.69 0.53
C THR A 173 -14.97 15.12 0.52
N TYR A 174 -14.25 14.73 -0.51
CA TYR A 174 -12.88 15.19 -0.71
C TYR A 174 -12.59 15.43 -2.19
N PHE A 175 -11.57 16.24 -2.41
CA PHE A 175 -10.90 16.43 -3.68
C PHE A 175 -9.43 16.08 -3.51
N TYR A 176 -8.88 15.33 -4.47
CA TYR A 176 -7.47 14.93 -4.53
C TYR A 176 -6.90 15.33 -5.89
N PHE A 177 -5.69 15.86 -5.89
CA PHE A 177 -4.93 16.17 -7.09
C PHE A 177 -3.50 15.68 -6.92
N GLY A 178 -3.02 14.86 -7.86
CA GLY A 178 -1.68 14.30 -7.90
C GLY A 178 -0.93 14.67 -9.18
N TYR A 179 0.38 14.95 -9.03
CA TYR A 179 1.28 15.22 -10.15
C TYR A 179 2.74 14.85 -9.80
N PRO A 180 3.07 13.54 -9.85
CA PRO A 180 2.20 12.40 -10.13
C PRO A 180 1.23 12.04 -9.01
N GLY A 181 0.36 11.05 -9.27
CA GLY A 181 -0.61 10.53 -8.34
C GLY A 181 -1.30 9.28 -8.83
N GLU A 182 -2.29 8.78 -8.08
CA GLU A 182 -3.04 7.56 -8.38
C GLU A 182 -4.53 7.86 -8.61
N PRO A 183 -5.12 7.46 -9.76
CA PRO A 183 -6.55 7.59 -10.00
C PRO A 183 -7.37 6.56 -9.22
N ALA A 184 -8.67 6.79 -9.11
CA ALA A 184 -9.63 5.87 -8.51
C ALA A 184 -9.86 4.63 -9.42
N LEU A 185 -8.84 3.79 -9.55
CA LEU A 185 -8.82 2.59 -10.39
C LEU A 185 -7.96 1.50 -9.76
N GLY A 186 -8.57 0.36 -9.47
CA GLY A 186 -7.88 -0.76 -8.83
C GLY A 186 -7.93 -0.78 -7.31
N PRO A 187 -7.36 -1.85 -6.71
CA PRO A 187 -7.08 -1.92 -5.27
C PRO A 187 -5.90 -1.01 -4.90
N PRO A 188 -5.56 -0.85 -3.60
CA PRO A 188 -4.29 -0.25 -3.21
C PRO A 188 -3.12 -0.94 -3.90
N THR A 189 -2.12 -0.16 -4.34
CA THR A 189 -0.90 -0.69 -4.94
C THR A 189 -0.22 -1.71 -4.02
N PHE A 190 0.42 -2.73 -4.60
CA PHE A 190 0.93 -3.89 -3.86
C PHE A 190 1.80 -3.51 -2.67
N MET A 191 2.69 -2.53 -2.78
CA MET A 191 3.58 -2.08 -1.70
C MET A 191 2.84 -1.48 -0.49
N HIS A 192 1.60 -1.06 -0.65
CA HIS A 192 0.74 -0.54 0.42
C HIS A 192 -0.23 -1.59 0.99
N ARG A 193 -0.35 -2.78 0.37
CA ARG A 193 -1.21 -3.85 0.90
C ARG A 193 -0.52 -4.58 2.05
N PRO A 194 -1.18 -4.74 3.22
CA PRO A 194 -0.61 -5.49 4.35
C PRO A 194 -0.22 -6.94 4.01
N SER A 195 -0.84 -7.53 2.99
CA SER A 195 -0.56 -8.89 2.52
C SER A 195 0.72 -9.00 1.67
N ALA A 196 1.20 -7.88 1.10
CA ALA A 196 2.32 -7.85 0.17
C ALA A 196 3.55 -7.09 0.70
N MET A 197 3.45 -6.39 1.84
CA MET A 197 4.49 -5.47 2.32
C MET A 197 5.83 -6.14 2.71
N ASP A 198 5.89 -7.46 2.73
CA ASP A 198 7.11 -8.24 3.00
C ASP A 198 7.64 -8.96 1.75
N ASP A 199 6.89 -8.92 0.64
CA ASP A 199 7.26 -9.45 -0.67
C ASP A 199 7.98 -8.36 -1.48
N PRO A 200 9.26 -8.54 -1.85
CA PRO A 200 10.01 -7.52 -2.57
C PRO A 200 9.66 -7.41 -4.06
N ASP A 201 8.78 -8.28 -4.58
CA ASP A 201 8.42 -8.31 -5.99
C ASP A 201 7.07 -7.63 -6.27
N ALA A 202 6.99 -6.95 -7.42
CA ALA A 202 5.72 -6.54 -8.00
C ALA A 202 4.89 -7.77 -8.43
N PRO A 203 3.55 -7.69 -8.44
CA PRO A 203 2.71 -8.75 -8.97
C PRO A 203 2.84 -8.88 -10.49
N LEU A 204 2.79 -10.12 -11.03
CA LEU A 204 2.72 -10.36 -12.48
C LEU A 204 1.48 -9.74 -13.13
N GLY A 205 0.39 -9.63 -12.36
CA GLY A 205 -0.87 -9.02 -12.77
C GLY A 205 -0.93 -7.51 -12.58
N HIS A 206 0.18 -6.85 -12.26
CA HIS A 206 0.26 -5.42 -11.97
C HIS A 206 -0.48 -4.57 -13.01
N HIS A 207 -0.23 -4.77 -14.31
CA HIS A 207 -0.85 -4.05 -15.42
C HIS A 207 -2.34 -4.37 -15.65
N TRP A 208 -2.94 -5.28 -14.90
CA TRP A 208 -4.39 -5.55 -14.89
C TRP A 208 -5.06 -5.02 -13.62
N GLN A 209 -4.30 -4.67 -12.60
CA GLN A 209 -4.80 -4.45 -11.25
C GLN A 209 -4.51 -3.05 -10.72
N ASP A 210 -3.26 -2.64 -10.65
CA ASP A 210 -2.82 -1.47 -9.88
C ASP A 210 -1.65 -0.66 -10.50
N SER A 211 -1.33 -0.84 -11.79
CA SER A 211 -0.21 -0.14 -12.45
C SER A 211 -0.38 1.37 -12.60
N THR A 212 -1.61 1.89 -12.52
CA THR A 212 -1.87 3.33 -12.68
C THR A 212 -1.50 4.18 -11.45
N HIS A 213 -0.71 3.64 -10.52
CA HIS A 213 -0.34 4.33 -9.28
C HIS A 213 0.68 5.47 -9.45
N VAL A 214 1.39 5.54 -10.57
CA VAL A 214 2.24 6.66 -10.95
C VAL A 214 1.70 7.27 -12.24
N THR A 215 0.90 8.31 -12.12
CA THR A 215 0.24 8.96 -13.27
C THR A 215 0.43 10.46 -13.21
N PHE A 216 1.06 11.05 -14.23
CA PHE A 216 1.29 12.48 -14.32
C PHE A 216 0.01 13.24 -14.68
N GLY A 217 -0.66 13.75 -13.65
CA GLY A 217 -1.91 14.48 -13.72
C GLY A 217 -3.13 13.61 -13.43
N VAL A 218 -3.56 13.66 -12.17
CA VAL A 218 -4.77 12.98 -11.66
C VAL A 218 -5.61 14.00 -10.89
N ALA A 219 -6.90 14.05 -11.16
CA ALA A 219 -7.87 14.76 -10.34
C ALA A 219 -9.01 13.80 -9.96
N THR A 220 -9.22 13.62 -8.67
CA THR A 220 -10.24 12.71 -8.10
C THR A 220 -11.17 13.48 -7.19
N ALA A 221 -12.46 13.19 -7.26
CA ALA A 221 -13.45 13.63 -6.28
C ALA A 221 -14.18 12.41 -5.72
N GLY A 222 -14.43 12.42 -4.40
CA GLY A 222 -15.08 11.33 -3.70
C GLY A 222 -16.14 11.80 -2.72
N LEU A 223 -17.15 10.95 -2.53
CA LEU A 223 -18.19 11.06 -1.51
C LEU A 223 -18.10 9.82 -0.61
N VAL A 224 -17.99 10.05 0.69
CA VAL A 224 -17.91 9.02 1.71
C VAL A 224 -19.13 9.08 2.60
N TRP A 225 -19.71 7.92 2.87
CA TRP A 225 -20.78 7.73 3.84
C TRP A 225 -20.31 6.74 4.91
N SER A 226 -20.02 7.24 6.12
CA SER A 226 -19.39 6.47 7.21
C SER A 226 -20.31 5.44 7.88
N ARG A 227 -21.59 5.35 7.50
CA ARG A 227 -22.53 4.31 7.99
C ARG A 227 -22.19 2.95 7.41
N PHE A 228 -22.62 1.90 8.11
CA PHE A 228 -22.40 0.49 7.71
C PHE A 228 -20.94 0.15 7.43
N GLY A 229 -20.04 0.70 8.26
CA GLY A 229 -18.61 0.50 8.17
C GLY A 229 -17.87 1.46 7.23
N GLY A 230 -18.58 2.09 6.30
CA GLY A 230 -18.07 3.05 5.32
C GLY A 230 -18.30 2.61 3.89
N ILE A 231 -18.93 3.48 3.09
CA ILE A 231 -19.12 3.33 1.64
C ILE A 231 -18.56 4.57 0.98
N LYS A 232 -17.73 4.39 -0.06
CA LYS A 232 -17.12 5.47 -0.82
C LYS A 232 -17.39 5.29 -2.31
N VAL A 233 -17.84 6.38 -2.96
CA VAL A 233 -17.95 6.48 -4.43
C VAL A 233 -17.04 7.59 -4.89
N GLU A 234 -16.19 7.31 -5.84
CA GLU A 234 -15.21 8.26 -6.32
C GLU A 234 -15.03 8.15 -7.84
N GLY A 235 -14.57 9.24 -8.45
CA GLY A 235 -14.28 9.30 -9.88
C GLY A 235 -13.06 10.14 -10.16
N SER A 236 -12.28 9.75 -11.17
CA SER A 236 -11.06 10.42 -11.58
C SER A 236 -11.06 10.76 -13.06
N ILE A 237 -10.40 11.87 -13.38
CA ILE A 237 -9.85 12.15 -14.71
C ILE A 237 -8.33 12.15 -14.59
N PHE A 238 -7.64 11.54 -15.55
CA PHE A 238 -6.20 11.35 -15.43
C PHE A 238 -5.52 11.18 -16.79
N THR A 239 -4.19 11.21 -16.80
CA THR A 239 -3.36 10.89 -17.96
C THR A 239 -3.23 9.39 -18.08
N GLY A 240 -3.64 8.79 -19.21
CA GLY A 240 -3.61 7.35 -19.40
C GLY A 240 -2.21 6.77 -19.63
N ARG A 241 -1.29 7.58 -20.16
CA ARG A 241 0.10 7.20 -20.40
C ARG A 241 0.81 6.91 -19.07
N GLU A 242 1.45 5.75 -18.97
CA GLU A 242 2.42 5.44 -17.93
C GLU A 242 3.67 6.32 -18.08
N PRO A 243 4.50 6.49 -17.04
CA PRO A 243 5.73 7.27 -17.12
C PRO A 243 6.62 6.85 -18.29
N ASP A 244 7.37 7.81 -18.86
CA ASP A 244 8.33 7.53 -19.92
C ASP A 244 9.65 6.90 -19.37
N GLU A 245 10.62 6.64 -20.23
CA GLU A 245 11.91 6.04 -19.84
C GLU A 245 12.79 6.98 -18.97
N ASN A 246 12.48 8.28 -18.92
CA ASN A 246 13.24 9.26 -18.15
C ASN A 246 12.69 9.39 -16.72
N ARG A 247 13.14 8.54 -15.83
CA ARG A 247 12.68 8.43 -14.43
C ARG A 247 12.93 9.66 -13.54
N TYR A 248 13.50 10.73 -14.07
CA TYR A 248 13.86 11.93 -13.30
C TYR A 248 13.09 13.18 -13.70
N ASN A 249 12.23 13.13 -14.72
CA ASN A 249 11.43 14.26 -15.18
C ASN A 249 9.97 14.17 -14.69
N PHE A 250 9.14 15.12 -15.12
CA PHE A 250 7.69 15.12 -14.98
C PHE A 250 7.09 15.15 -16.37
N ASP A 251 6.27 14.17 -16.70
CA ASP A 251 5.62 14.08 -17.99
C ASP A 251 4.47 15.06 -18.14
N GLN A 252 4.15 15.39 -19.39
CA GLN A 252 3.04 16.32 -19.65
C GLN A 252 1.68 15.66 -19.41
N PRO A 253 0.78 16.29 -18.61
CA PRO A 253 -0.54 15.74 -18.36
C PRO A 253 -1.44 15.93 -19.59
N THR A 254 -2.20 14.90 -19.95
CA THR A 254 -3.16 14.94 -21.05
C THR A 254 -4.62 14.88 -20.58
N PHE A 255 -4.88 14.31 -19.40
CA PHE A 255 -6.23 14.12 -18.82
C PHE A 255 -7.21 13.47 -19.80
N ASP A 256 -6.76 12.48 -20.54
CA ASP A 256 -7.49 11.81 -21.63
C ASP A 256 -8.17 10.49 -21.22
N SER A 257 -8.06 10.16 -19.95
CA SER A 257 -8.55 8.92 -19.35
C SER A 257 -9.45 9.22 -18.15
N TYR A 258 -10.31 8.25 -17.78
CA TYR A 258 -11.23 8.41 -16.66
C TYR A 258 -11.51 7.08 -15.97
N SER A 259 -11.86 7.16 -14.69
CA SER A 259 -12.23 5.97 -13.90
C SER A 259 -13.27 6.29 -12.85
N GLY A 260 -13.83 5.22 -12.28
CA GLY A 260 -14.70 5.26 -11.11
C GLY A 260 -14.50 4.04 -10.24
N ARG A 261 -14.56 4.23 -8.93
CA ARG A 261 -14.40 3.17 -7.93
C ARG A 261 -15.48 3.28 -6.85
N LEU A 262 -16.02 2.12 -6.50
CA LEU A 262 -16.87 1.91 -5.33
C LEU A 262 -16.06 1.10 -4.31
N SER A 263 -15.90 1.64 -3.10
CA SER A 263 -15.26 0.95 -1.97
C SER A 263 -16.26 0.76 -0.83
N TRP A 264 -16.15 -0.36 -0.12
CA TRP A 264 -16.99 -0.69 1.02
C TRP A 264 -16.20 -1.45 2.08
N ASN A 265 -16.18 -0.89 3.30
CA ASN A 265 -15.61 -1.56 4.49
C ASN A 265 -16.76 -2.02 5.40
N PRO A 266 -17.39 -3.19 5.15
CA PRO A 266 -18.57 -3.65 5.92
C PRO A 266 -18.25 -3.94 7.38
N MET A 267 -16.98 -4.19 7.69
CA MET A 267 -16.46 -4.43 9.04
C MET A 267 -14.99 -3.99 9.10
N ARG A 268 -14.48 -3.77 10.30
CA ARG A 268 -13.11 -3.30 10.53
C ARG A 268 -12.00 -4.14 9.85
N ASN A 269 -12.29 -5.42 9.61
CA ASN A 269 -11.32 -6.39 9.08
C ASN A 269 -11.40 -6.58 7.56
N LEU A 270 -12.35 -5.97 6.87
CA LEU A 270 -12.61 -6.25 5.45
C LEU A 270 -12.79 -4.95 4.67
N ALA A 271 -12.02 -4.79 3.61
CA ALA A 271 -12.19 -3.77 2.59
C ALA A 271 -12.49 -4.43 1.24
N LEU A 272 -13.55 -3.97 0.59
CA LEU A 272 -14.00 -4.42 -0.73
C LEU A 272 -13.96 -3.25 -1.70
N GLN A 273 -13.61 -3.52 -2.96
CA GLN A 273 -13.71 -2.54 -4.03
C GLN A 273 -14.13 -3.18 -5.35
N VAL A 274 -14.79 -2.37 -6.20
CA VAL A 274 -14.89 -2.59 -7.63
C VAL A 274 -14.60 -1.28 -8.34
N SER A 275 -13.90 -1.35 -9.48
CA SER A 275 -13.60 -0.18 -10.28
C SER A 275 -13.68 -0.48 -11.77
N TYR A 276 -13.88 0.60 -12.52
CA TYR A 276 -13.83 0.60 -13.97
C TYR A 276 -13.09 1.84 -14.46
N GLY A 277 -12.24 1.67 -15.47
CA GLY A 277 -11.51 2.77 -16.09
C GLY A 277 -11.40 2.59 -17.61
N TYR A 278 -11.37 3.73 -18.29
CA TYR A 278 -10.91 3.86 -19.66
C TYR A 278 -9.52 4.50 -19.63
N ILE A 279 -8.54 3.83 -20.19
CA ILE A 279 -7.14 4.22 -20.24
C ILE A 279 -6.75 4.37 -21.71
N LYS A 280 -6.25 5.54 -22.07
CA LYS A 280 -5.81 5.83 -23.43
C LYS A 280 -4.29 5.80 -23.50
N SER A 281 -3.75 5.08 -24.49
CA SER A 281 -2.32 5.06 -24.77
C SER A 281 -1.45 4.77 -23.53
N PRO A 282 -1.68 3.65 -22.79
CA PRO A 282 -0.94 3.39 -21.55
C PRO A 282 0.55 3.24 -21.79
N GLU A 283 0.96 2.58 -22.88
CA GLU A 283 2.35 2.32 -23.20
C GLU A 283 2.88 3.24 -24.31
N GLU A 284 4.13 3.68 -24.17
CA GLU A 284 4.77 4.61 -25.08
C GLU A 284 4.92 4.03 -26.51
N LEU A 285 5.29 2.75 -26.61
CA LEU A 285 5.52 2.08 -27.90
C LEU A 285 4.22 1.80 -28.65
N HIS A 286 3.06 1.81 -27.96
CA HIS A 286 1.74 1.49 -28.51
C HIS A 286 0.72 2.62 -28.26
N PRO A 287 0.94 3.85 -28.82
CA PRO A 287 0.14 5.03 -28.50
C PRO A 287 -1.32 4.95 -28.97
N GLU A 288 -1.67 4.03 -29.88
CA GLU A 288 -3.03 3.85 -30.40
C GLU A 288 -3.87 2.92 -29.51
N THR A 289 -3.23 2.19 -28.58
CA THR A 289 -3.92 1.24 -27.70
C THR A 289 -4.85 1.97 -26.73
N LYS A 290 -6.03 1.40 -26.51
CA LYS A 290 -7.03 1.82 -25.54
C LYS A 290 -7.43 0.62 -24.71
N ILE A 291 -7.50 0.80 -23.40
CA ILE A 291 -7.84 -0.27 -22.46
C ILE A 291 -9.09 0.13 -21.68
N HIS A 292 -10.06 -0.79 -21.62
CA HIS A 292 -11.13 -0.77 -20.64
C HIS A 292 -10.77 -1.75 -19.53
N ARG A 293 -10.38 -1.22 -18.36
CA ARG A 293 -9.98 -2.01 -17.19
C ARG A 293 -11.12 -2.13 -16.22
N THR A 294 -11.38 -3.35 -15.75
CA THR A 294 -12.31 -3.64 -14.66
C THR A 294 -11.58 -4.39 -13.56
N THR A 295 -11.73 -3.99 -12.31
CA THR A 295 -11.12 -4.70 -11.18
C THR A 295 -12.12 -4.96 -10.08
N ALA A 296 -11.87 -6.01 -9.31
CA ALA A 296 -12.52 -6.25 -8.03
C ALA A 296 -11.51 -6.82 -7.04
N SER A 297 -11.59 -6.39 -5.78
CA SER A 297 -10.73 -6.92 -4.73
C SER A 297 -11.41 -7.05 -3.38
N ALA A 298 -10.85 -7.94 -2.55
CA ALA A 298 -11.18 -8.09 -1.15
C ALA A 298 -9.87 -8.18 -0.36
N ILE A 299 -9.70 -7.27 0.61
CA ILE A 299 -8.57 -7.25 1.53
C ILE A 299 -9.10 -7.57 2.91
N TYR A 300 -8.58 -8.62 3.53
CA TYR A 300 -8.97 -9.05 4.87
C TYR A 300 -7.75 -9.02 5.79
N ASN A 301 -7.83 -8.26 6.88
CA ASN A 301 -6.77 -8.16 7.87
C ASN A 301 -7.28 -8.57 9.25
N LEU A 302 -6.60 -9.49 9.90
CA LEU A 302 -6.99 -10.07 11.19
C LEU A 302 -5.86 -9.94 12.21
N PRO A 303 -5.92 -8.94 13.11
CA PRO A 303 -5.08 -8.90 14.31
C PRO A 303 -5.45 -10.09 15.21
N LEU A 304 -4.49 -10.96 15.52
CA LEU A 304 -4.67 -12.18 16.34
C LEU A 304 -4.08 -12.04 17.76
N GLY A 305 -3.80 -10.81 18.17
CA GLY A 305 -3.22 -10.47 19.48
C GLY A 305 -2.15 -9.40 19.34
N HIS A 306 -1.36 -9.20 20.40
CA HIS A 306 -0.43 -8.07 20.47
C HIS A 306 0.68 -8.10 19.40
N ASP A 307 1.16 -9.30 19.03
CA ASP A 307 2.31 -9.48 18.14
C ASP A 307 1.99 -10.37 16.94
N THR A 308 0.71 -10.58 16.62
CA THR A 308 0.32 -11.48 15.55
C THR A 308 -0.72 -10.82 14.65
N ASN A 309 -0.45 -10.80 13.35
CA ASN A 309 -1.34 -10.26 12.34
C ASN A 309 -1.40 -11.22 11.14
N TRP A 310 -2.58 -11.37 10.55
CA TRP A 310 -2.79 -12.15 9.35
C TRP A 310 -3.56 -11.35 8.31
N SER A 311 -2.89 -11.02 7.23
CA SER A 311 -3.44 -10.24 6.13
C SER A 311 -3.59 -11.09 4.89
N ASN A 312 -4.70 -10.95 4.18
CA ASN A 312 -5.01 -11.68 2.97
C ASN A 312 -5.63 -10.73 1.94
N THR A 313 -5.26 -10.90 0.68
CA THR A 313 -5.83 -10.13 -0.42
C THR A 313 -6.20 -11.08 -1.56
N PHE A 314 -7.37 -10.83 -2.14
CA PHE A 314 -7.78 -11.36 -3.43
C PHE A 314 -7.99 -10.20 -4.40
N VAL A 315 -7.43 -10.29 -5.60
CA VAL A 315 -7.67 -9.35 -6.68
C VAL A 315 -8.03 -10.10 -7.95
N TRP A 316 -9.02 -9.59 -8.66
CA TRP A 316 -9.30 -9.91 -10.05
C TRP A 316 -9.19 -8.64 -10.88
N GLY A 317 -8.50 -8.73 -12.01
CA GLY A 317 -8.40 -7.67 -13.00
C GLY A 317 -8.72 -8.18 -14.40
N GLN A 318 -9.38 -7.35 -15.20
CA GLN A 318 -9.63 -7.61 -16.62
C GLN A 318 -9.31 -6.37 -17.44
N ASN A 319 -8.45 -6.52 -18.42
CA ASN A 319 -8.24 -5.56 -19.50
C ASN A 319 -9.04 -6.01 -20.73
N ASN A 320 -9.60 -5.04 -21.46
CA ASN A 320 -10.15 -5.22 -22.79
C ASN A 320 -9.46 -4.17 -23.69
N ALA A 321 -8.34 -4.59 -24.25
CA ALA A 321 -7.47 -3.76 -25.10
C ALA A 321 -7.95 -3.78 -26.56
N THR A 322 -7.68 -2.70 -27.29
CA THR A 322 -8.14 -2.55 -28.68
C THR A 322 -7.57 -3.63 -29.59
N GLU A 323 -6.32 -4.05 -29.39
CA GLU A 323 -5.61 -4.98 -30.27
C GLU A 323 -5.61 -6.41 -29.74
N GLU A 324 -5.49 -6.59 -28.42
CA GLU A 324 -5.33 -7.91 -27.79
C GLU A 324 -6.65 -8.53 -27.33
N GLY A 325 -7.73 -7.72 -27.28
CA GLY A 325 -9.01 -8.18 -26.76
C GLY A 325 -9.06 -8.29 -25.25
N LYS A 326 -9.71 -9.34 -24.72
CA LYS A 326 -9.92 -9.52 -23.29
C LYS A 326 -8.88 -10.45 -22.69
N THR A 327 -8.17 -9.93 -21.69
CA THR A 327 -7.23 -10.67 -20.87
C THR A 327 -7.55 -10.48 -19.38
N GLN A 328 -7.21 -11.45 -18.55
CA GLN A 328 -7.55 -11.45 -17.12
C GLN A 328 -6.35 -11.78 -16.25
N SER A 329 -6.38 -11.27 -15.04
CA SER A 329 -5.45 -11.61 -13.98
C SER A 329 -6.19 -11.96 -12.69
N PHE A 330 -5.63 -12.90 -11.94
CA PHE A 330 -6.06 -13.29 -10.61
C PHE A 330 -4.84 -13.28 -9.68
N LEU A 331 -5.05 -12.81 -8.45
CA LEU A 331 -4.02 -12.78 -7.42
C LEU A 331 -4.62 -13.18 -6.08
N ILE A 332 -3.87 -13.98 -5.32
CA ILE A 332 -4.10 -14.24 -3.90
C ILE A 332 -2.79 -13.97 -3.17
N GLU A 333 -2.83 -13.13 -2.16
CA GLU A 333 -1.73 -12.86 -1.24
C GLU A 333 -2.14 -13.23 0.17
N SER A 334 -1.19 -13.73 0.95
CA SER A 334 -1.34 -14.02 2.37
C SER A 334 -0.05 -13.69 3.10
N ASN A 335 -0.13 -12.94 4.20
CA ASN A 335 1.00 -12.58 5.05
C ASN A 335 0.64 -12.87 6.49
N TYR A 336 1.37 -13.76 7.12
CA TYR A 336 1.21 -14.12 8.53
C TYR A 336 2.45 -13.73 9.31
N GLN A 337 2.30 -12.73 10.16
CA GLN A 337 3.34 -12.23 11.05
C GLN A 337 3.06 -12.69 12.49
N ARG A 338 4.10 -13.18 13.18
CA ARG A 338 4.06 -13.50 14.60
C ARG A 338 5.37 -13.10 15.28
N GLY A 339 5.30 -12.07 16.13
CA GLY A 339 6.49 -11.51 16.76
C GLY A 339 7.49 -11.04 15.70
N ARG A 340 8.66 -11.68 15.67
CA ARG A 340 9.74 -11.35 14.74
C ARG A 340 9.72 -12.15 13.42
N ASP A 341 8.79 -13.07 13.27
CA ASP A 341 8.75 -14.00 12.14
C ASP A 341 7.55 -13.67 11.25
N THR A 342 7.80 -13.59 9.95
CA THR A 342 6.78 -13.42 8.92
C THR A 342 6.93 -14.51 7.88
N VAL A 343 5.82 -15.14 7.52
CA VAL A 343 5.71 -16.03 6.35
C VAL A 343 4.69 -15.41 5.42
N TYR A 344 5.02 -15.30 4.16
CA TYR A 344 4.10 -14.79 3.16
C TYR A 344 4.03 -15.70 1.95
N PHE A 345 2.93 -15.59 1.21
CA PHE A 345 2.61 -16.37 0.04
C PHE A 345 1.90 -15.49 -0.98
N ARG A 346 2.23 -15.66 -2.28
CA ARG A 346 1.51 -15.09 -3.41
C ARG A 346 1.28 -16.14 -4.47
N TRP A 347 0.04 -16.24 -4.94
CA TRP A 347 -0.32 -16.94 -6.15
C TRP A 347 -0.90 -15.99 -7.16
N GLU A 348 -0.47 -16.14 -8.39
CA GLU A 348 -0.91 -15.32 -9.50
C GLU A 348 -1.18 -16.19 -10.73
N ARG A 349 -2.22 -15.78 -11.48
CA ARG A 349 -2.47 -16.30 -12.82
C ARG A 349 -2.85 -15.15 -13.73
N VAL A 350 -2.10 -14.97 -14.81
CA VAL A 350 -2.24 -13.83 -15.72
C VAL A 350 -2.27 -14.34 -17.16
N GLN A 351 -3.13 -13.75 -17.99
CA GLN A 351 -3.16 -13.97 -19.42
C GLN A 351 -2.30 -12.90 -20.09
N LYS A 352 -1.17 -13.31 -20.64
CA LYS A 352 -0.21 -12.47 -21.37
C LYS A 352 -0.33 -12.71 -22.86
N SER A 353 -0.30 -11.66 -23.69
CA SER A 353 -0.18 -11.82 -25.13
C SER A 353 1.25 -12.17 -25.53
N GLY A 354 1.42 -12.80 -26.69
CA GLY A 354 2.74 -13.01 -27.26
C GLY A 354 3.45 -11.71 -27.60
N HIS A 355 2.68 -10.67 -27.90
CA HIS A 355 3.17 -9.31 -28.11
C HIS A 355 3.81 -8.74 -26.83
N GLU A 356 3.11 -8.78 -25.68
CA GLU A 356 3.66 -8.34 -24.39
C GLU A 356 4.90 -9.15 -23.97
N LEU A 357 4.90 -10.46 -24.23
CA LEU A 357 6.04 -11.35 -23.96
C LEU A 357 7.18 -11.19 -24.97
N VAL A 358 7.04 -10.33 -25.98
CA VAL A 358 8.02 -10.12 -27.06
C VAL A 358 8.42 -11.46 -27.68
N LEU A 359 7.42 -12.19 -28.22
CA LEU A 359 7.61 -13.47 -28.90
C LEU A 359 7.76 -13.27 -30.42
N ASP A 360 8.07 -14.35 -31.11
CA ASP A 360 8.16 -14.34 -32.60
C ASP A 360 6.79 -14.02 -33.22
N GLU A 361 6.76 -13.45 -34.42
CA GLU A 361 5.56 -13.06 -35.18
C GLU A 361 4.48 -14.17 -35.25
N ALA A 362 4.90 -15.43 -35.24
CA ALA A 362 3.97 -16.58 -35.30
C ALA A 362 3.12 -16.73 -34.01
N ASP A 363 3.60 -16.25 -32.85
CA ASP A 363 2.94 -16.36 -31.58
C ASP A 363 2.47 -14.99 -31.02
N GLU A 364 2.77 -13.89 -31.69
CA GLU A 364 2.55 -12.53 -31.24
C GLU A 364 1.10 -12.26 -30.82
N SER A 365 0.13 -12.79 -31.56
CA SER A 365 -1.30 -12.60 -31.29
C SER A 365 -1.91 -13.64 -30.35
N GLU A 366 -1.14 -14.64 -29.91
CA GLU A 366 -1.62 -15.68 -29.03
C GLU A 366 -1.66 -15.21 -27.56
N ILE A 367 -2.60 -15.77 -26.78
CA ILE A 367 -2.74 -15.46 -25.35
C ILE A 367 -2.28 -16.66 -24.53
N PHE A 368 -1.29 -16.43 -23.68
CA PHE A 368 -0.67 -17.45 -22.83
C PHE A 368 -1.03 -17.25 -21.36
N PRO A 369 -1.72 -18.21 -20.71
CA PRO A 369 -1.95 -18.17 -19.28
C PRO A 369 -0.66 -18.58 -18.55
N VAL A 370 -0.03 -17.64 -17.83
CA VAL A 370 1.13 -17.89 -16.99
C VAL A 370 0.74 -17.81 -15.51
N SER A 371 1.47 -18.49 -14.64
CA SER A 371 1.24 -18.47 -13.20
C SER A 371 2.54 -18.34 -12.41
N GLY A 372 2.48 -17.63 -11.29
CA GLY A 372 3.54 -17.52 -10.30
C GLY A 372 3.07 -18.05 -8.94
N TYR A 373 3.93 -18.77 -8.23
CA TYR A 373 3.71 -19.27 -6.86
C TYR A 373 4.91 -18.89 -6.02
N SER A 374 4.79 -17.85 -5.21
CA SER A 374 5.87 -17.37 -4.34
C SER A 374 5.59 -17.72 -2.89
N ILE A 375 6.61 -18.14 -2.19
CA ILE A 375 6.61 -18.26 -0.73
C ILE A 375 7.87 -17.61 -0.18
N GLY A 376 7.72 -16.80 0.84
CA GLY A 376 8.82 -16.12 1.48
C GLY A 376 8.76 -16.18 3.00
N TYR A 377 9.91 -15.94 3.60
CA TYR A 377 10.09 -15.85 5.04
C TYR A 377 10.99 -14.68 5.39
N VAL A 378 10.59 -13.90 6.40
CA VAL A 378 11.40 -12.82 6.96
C VAL A 378 11.55 -13.00 8.47
N ARG A 379 12.78 -12.85 8.96
CA ARG A 379 13.09 -12.79 10.39
C ARG A 379 13.59 -11.41 10.75
N ASP A 380 12.91 -10.70 11.63
CA ASP A 380 13.36 -9.41 12.17
C ASP A 380 14.58 -9.60 13.10
N LEU A 381 15.71 -9.04 12.67
CA LEU A 381 16.94 -8.95 13.44
C LEU A 381 16.87 -7.81 14.45
N SER A 382 16.32 -6.65 14.02
CA SER A 382 15.95 -5.51 14.87
C SER A 382 14.45 -5.26 14.75
N HIS A 383 13.76 -5.04 15.85
CA HIS A 383 12.31 -4.87 15.90
C HIS A 383 11.92 -3.93 17.03
N GLY A 384 11.01 -2.98 16.76
CA GLY A 384 10.39 -2.13 17.77
C GLY A 384 11.22 -0.92 18.23
N ASN A 385 12.36 -0.63 17.59
CA ASN A 385 13.21 0.52 17.94
C ASN A 385 13.12 1.67 16.91
N GLY A 386 11.96 1.86 16.32
CA GLY A 386 11.70 2.89 15.30
C GLY A 386 12.02 2.45 13.88
N ILE A 387 12.93 1.49 13.67
CA ILE A 387 13.26 0.85 12.39
C ILE A 387 13.36 -0.65 12.61
N ASP A 388 12.61 -1.41 11.81
CA ASP A 388 12.71 -2.86 11.74
C ASP A 388 13.66 -3.25 10.61
N ILE A 389 14.59 -4.15 10.90
CA ILE A 389 15.52 -4.73 9.93
C ILE A 389 15.30 -6.23 9.94
N GLY A 390 14.80 -6.77 8.84
CA GLY A 390 14.53 -8.19 8.64
C GLY A 390 15.48 -8.82 7.61
N LEU A 391 15.83 -10.06 7.83
CA LEU A 391 16.53 -10.89 6.85
C LEU A 391 15.50 -11.84 6.24
N GLY A 392 15.42 -11.85 4.91
CA GLY A 392 14.38 -12.57 4.17
C GLY A 392 14.93 -13.44 3.05
N THR A 393 14.11 -14.41 2.69
CA THR A 393 14.31 -15.26 1.51
C THR A 393 12.97 -15.56 0.85
N GLN A 394 12.98 -15.69 -0.47
CA GLN A 394 11.81 -16.03 -1.27
C GLN A 394 12.17 -17.10 -2.29
N PHE A 395 11.24 -18.00 -2.53
CA PHE A 395 11.29 -18.97 -3.61
C PHE A 395 10.02 -18.87 -4.44
N THR A 396 10.17 -18.76 -5.77
CA THR A 396 9.06 -18.66 -6.72
C THR A 396 9.14 -19.77 -7.74
N ILE A 397 7.99 -20.40 -8.03
CA ILE A 397 7.80 -21.31 -9.14
C ILE A 397 6.94 -20.59 -10.20
N ASN A 398 7.40 -20.61 -11.43
CA ASN A 398 6.71 -20.03 -12.58
C ASN A 398 6.23 -21.14 -13.51
N ASP A 399 4.91 -21.21 -13.73
CA ASP A 399 4.24 -22.19 -14.57
C ASP A 399 3.75 -21.55 -15.86
N ARG A 400 3.87 -22.27 -16.98
CA ARG A 400 3.53 -21.83 -18.32
C ARG A 400 3.04 -22.97 -19.20
N PRO A 401 2.34 -22.69 -20.31
CA PRO A 401 2.05 -23.69 -21.33
C PRO A 401 3.34 -24.20 -22.02
N ASP A 402 3.37 -25.49 -22.41
CA ASP A 402 4.48 -26.12 -23.11
C ASP A 402 4.86 -25.41 -24.43
N SER A 403 3.89 -24.70 -25.05
CA SER A 403 4.14 -23.90 -26.27
C SER A 403 5.17 -22.78 -26.07
N LEU A 404 5.41 -22.35 -24.82
CA LEU A 404 6.44 -21.37 -24.46
C LEU A 404 7.82 -21.97 -24.20
N ASP A 405 7.99 -23.30 -24.21
CA ASP A 405 9.26 -23.98 -23.92
C ASP A 405 10.37 -23.58 -24.90
N ARG A 406 10.02 -23.28 -26.15
CA ARG A 406 10.99 -22.81 -27.13
C ARG A 406 11.65 -21.47 -26.75
N TYR A 407 10.99 -20.63 -25.94
CA TYR A 407 11.50 -19.35 -25.46
C TYR A 407 12.17 -19.47 -24.10
N TYR A 408 11.60 -20.24 -23.20
CA TYR A 408 11.99 -20.31 -21.79
C TYR A 408 12.81 -21.54 -21.42
N GLY A 409 12.86 -22.56 -22.29
CA GLY A 409 13.43 -23.88 -22.00
C GLY A 409 12.35 -24.87 -21.54
N GLU A 410 12.70 -26.16 -21.48
CA GLU A 410 11.77 -27.23 -21.08
C GLU A 410 11.64 -27.38 -19.56
N ASP A 411 12.63 -26.88 -18.80
CA ASP A 411 12.64 -26.94 -17.33
C ASP A 411 11.64 -25.96 -16.71
N LEU A 412 11.12 -26.36 -15.53
CA LEU A 412 10.28 -25.48 -14.72
C LEU A 412 11.01 -24.19 -14.36
N GLY A 413 10.39 -23.03 -14.61
CA GLY A 413 10.94 -21.75 -14.23
C GLY A 413 10.89 -21.58 -12.71
N TYR A 414 12.02 -21.24 -12.07
CA TYR A 414 12.05 -20.88 -10.66
C TYR A 414 12.92 -19.66 -10.41
N ALA A 415 12.59 -18.91 -9.37
CA ALA A 415 13.41 -17.83 -8.87
C ALA A 415 13.71 -18.02 -7.39
N PHE A 416 14.88 -17.55 -6.98
CA PHE A 416 15.30 -17.50 -5.59
C PHE A 416 15.80 -16.11 -5.25
N GLN A 417 15.39 -15.62 -4.07
CA GLN A 417 15.85 -14.32 -3.56
C GLN A 417 16.34 -14.45 -2.13
N PHE A 418 17.34 -13.62 -1.83
CA PHE A 418 17.83 -13.37 -0.49
C PHE A 418 17.93 -11.89 -0.28
N PHE A 419 17.30 -11.34 0.77
CA PHE A 419 17.16 -9.89 0.94
C PHE A 419 17.19 -9.43 2.38
N LEU A 420 17.48 -8.15 2.55
CA LEU A 420 17.18 -7.39 3.76
C LEU A 420 15.89 -6.60 3.53
N ARG A 421 15.00 -6.59 4.52
CA ARG A 421 13.87 -5.66 4.57
C ARG A 421 14.15 -4.61 5.63
N ILE A 422 14.13 -3.34 5.25
CA ILE A 422 14.34 -2.20 6.15
C ILE A 422 13.09 -1.32 6.03
N ARG A 423 12.38 -1.12 7.16
CA ARG A 423 11.19 -0.27 7.21
C ARG A 423 11.01 0.37 8.59
N PRO A 424 10.20 1.43 8.75
CA PRO A 424 9.77 1.90 10.07
C PRO A 424 9.09 0.77 10.86
N SER A 425 9.25 0.79 12.18
CA SER A 425 8.55 -0.16 13.06
C SER A 425 7.03 0.09 13.06
N LEU A 426 6.27 -0.94 13.46
CA LEU A 426 4.84 -0.83 13.67
C LEU A 426 4.55 0.32 14.65
N HIS A 427 3.66 1.23 14.26
CA HIS A 427 3.24 2.32 15.13
C HIS A 427 2.44 1.77 16.31
N SER A 428 2.94 1.94 17.55
CA SER A 428 2.21 1.61 18.76
C SER A 428 1.70 2.90 19.42
N HIS A 429 0.44 2.93 19.80
CA HIS A 429 -0.16 4.07 20.52
C HIS A 429 0.47 4.37 21.88
N ASN A 430 1.49 3.60 22.31
CA ASN A 430 2.13 3.71 23.64
C ASN A 430 3.50 4.42 23.63
N GLU A 431 3.99 4.95 22.51
CA GLU A 431 5.32 5.61 22.45
C GLU A 431 5.33 7.10 22.84
N HIS A 432 4.33 7.58 23.58
CA HIS A 432 4.41 8.90 24.21
C HIS A 432 4.92 8.78 25.66
N ASP A 433 6.19 8.44 25.86
CA ASP A 433 6.89 8.83 27.09
C ASP A 433 8.37 8.44 26.99
N HIS A 434 9.26 9.35 26.59
CA HIS A 434 10.69 9.31 26.96
C HIS A 434 11.57 10.41 26.30
N THR A 435 11.03 11.60 25.98
CA THR A 435 11.90 12.71 25.50
C THR A 435 11.88 13.98 26.37
N GLU A 436 11.28 13.97 27.56
CA GLU A 436 11.27 15.14 28.49
C GLU A 436 12.02 14.95 29.82
N HIS A 437 13.07 14.14 29.91
CA HIS A 437 13.89 14.06 31.13
C HIS A 437 15.39 14.22 30.92
N VAL A 438 15.84 15.14 30.05
CA VAL A 438 17.27 15.58 30.02
C VAL A 438 17.39 17.11 29.89
N ALA A 439 16.62 17.87 30.67
CA ALA A 439 16.87 19.31 30.84
C ALA A 439 16.50 19.74 32.26
N GLY A 440 17.27 19.30 33.25
CA GLY A 440 16.99 19.71 34.63
C GLY A 440 17.99 19.25 35.69
N MET A 441 19.28 19.14 35.34
CA MET A 441 20.33 18.99 36.33
C MET A 441 21.59 19.72 35.89
N GLU A 442 21.56 21.06 35.99
CA GLU A 442 22.74 21.89 36.22
C GLU A 442 22.26 23.24 36.81
N LYS A 443 22.22 23.30 38.13
CA LYS A 443 22.62 24.47 38.95
C LYS A 443 22.85 24.03 40.40
#